data_b4ca4f567273f068fef2a5cf34e369f8
#
_entry.id   b4ca4f567273f068fef2a5cf34e369f8
#
_cell.length_a   1.000
_cell.length_b   1.000
_cell.length_c   1.000
_cell.angle_alpha   90.00
_cell.angle_beta   90.00
_cell.angle_gamma   90.00
#
_symmetry.space_group_name_H-M   'P 1'
#
loop_
_entity.id
_entity.type
_entity.pdbx_description
1 polymer ?
#
loop_
_entity_poly.entity_id
_entity_poly.type
_entity_poly.pdbx_seq_one_letter_code
_entity_poly.pdbx_strand_id
1 'polypeptide(L)'
;MIKAVIIEDEKKSRNALAHLLQKNCSDISLIGVAETVQEGIAVVSNLKPELIFLDVMMPDGSGFDVLEKISPDMSGKFDVIFTTASEKFAVKAIKYSALDYLLKPIDAEELKTAVKKVTERKSNTSSMQNLTSLMENIKKSDEQ
;
A
#
# COMPACT_ATOMS: atom_id res chain seq x y z
N MET A 1 11.91 -5.78 -9.24
CA MET A 1 11.32 -4.53 -8.77
C MET A 1 9.86 -4.73 -8.37
N ILE A 2 9.39 -3.96 -7.43
CA ILE A 2 8.01 -4.05 -6.96
C ILE A 2 7.13 -3.16 -7.84
N LYS A 3 6.12 -3.74 -8.47
CA LYS A 3 5.19 -3.04 -9.33
C LYS A 3 4.16 -2.29 -8.48
N ALA A 4 4.11 -0.98 -8.61
CA ALA A 4 3.24 -0.13 -7.81
C ALA A 4 2.35 0.76 -8.67
N VAL A 5 1.19 1.13 -8.12
CA VAL A 5 0.31 2.13 -8.70
C VAL A 5 -0.01 3.19 -7.65
N ILE A 6 -0.34 4.39 -8.12
CA ILE A 6 -0.78 5.50 -7.27
C ILE A 6 -2.22 5.82 -7.62
N ILE A 7 -3.09 5.81 -6.61
CA ILE A 7 -4.50 6.21 -6.77
C ILE A 7 -4.70 7.48 -5.96
N GLU A 8 -4.76 8.61 -6.64
CA GLU A 8 -4.76 9.95 -6.06
C GLU A 8 -5.37 10.93 -7.04
N ASP A 9 -6.38 11.68 -6.64
CA ASP A 9 -7.06 12.62 -7.53
C ASP A 9 -6.31 13.93 -7.73
N GLU A 10 -5.54 14.36 -6.76
CA GLU A 10 -4.82 15.64 -6.86
C GLU A 10 -3.51 15.48 -7.59
N LYS A 11 -3.37 16.17 -8.74
CA LYS A 11 -2.21 16.05 -9.60
C LYS A 11 -0.90 16.41 -8.88
N LYS A 12 -0.90 17.45 -8.05
CA LYS A 12 0.31 17.87 -7.34
C LYS A 12 0.76 16.79 -6.35
N SER A 13 -0.17 16.22 -5.60
CA SER A 13 0.13 15.13 -4.65
C SER A 13 0.62 13.89 -5.37
N ARG A 14 -0.02 13.54 -6.47
CA ARG A 14 0.36 12.38 -7.29
C ARG A 14 1.76 12.55 -7.86
N ASN A 15 2.07 13.70 -8.42
CA ASN A 15 3.38 13.99 -8.99
C ASN A 15 4.47 14.05 -7.91
N ALA A 16 4.16 14.63 -6.76
CA ALA A 16 5.10 14.70 -5.64
C ALA A 16 5.47 13.30 -5.15
N LEU A 17 4.48 12.42 -5.00
CA LEU A 17 4.73 11.03 -4.58
C LEU A 17 5.55 10.27 -5.63
N ALA A 18 5.18 10.41 -6.91
CA ALA A 18 5.92 9.77 -8.00
C ALA A 18 7.39 10.21 -8.00
N HIS A 19 7.64 11.51 -7.80
CA HIS A 19 8.99 12.04 -7.72
C HIS A 19 9.78 11.48 -6.53
N LEU A 20 9.13 11.43 -5.35
CA LEU A 20 9.77 10.88 -4.16
C LEU A 20 10.13 9.40 -4.33
N LEU A 21 9.25 8.64 -4.96
CA LEU A 21 9.51 7.22 -5.25
C LEU A 21 10.68 7.05 -6.19
N GLN A 22 10.72 7.83 -7.27
CA GLN A 22 11.80 7.78 -8.25
C GLN A 22 13.14 8.13 -7.63
N LYS A 23 13.16 9.14 -6.75
CA LYS A 23 14.38 9.63 -6.15
C LYS A 23 14.87 8.77 -4.99
N ASN A 24 13.96 8.20 -4.19
CA ASN A 24 14.30 7.57 -2.91
C ASN A 24 14.05 6.07 -2.83
N CYS A 25 13.30 5.51 -3.76
CA CYS A 25 12.86 4.11 -3.68
C CYS A 25 13.12 3.38 -5.00
N SER A 26 14.38 3.01 -5.22
CA SER A 26 14.81 2.37 -6.47
C SER A 26 14.19 1.00 -6.71
N ASP A 27 13.68 0.36 -5.66
CA ASP A 27 13.04 -0.96 -5.76
C ASP A 27 11.59 -0.90 -6.26
N ILE A 28 11.04 0.30 -6.39
CA ILE A 28 9.65 0.50 -6.81
C ILE A 28 9.60 0.87 -8.29
N SER A 29 8.77 0.14 -9.04
CA SER A 29 8.46 0.45 -10.44
C SER A 29 7.03 0.96 -10.50
N LEU A 30 6.85 2.26 -10.74
CA LEU A 30 5.51 2.85 -10.86
C LEU A 30 4.95 2.51 -12.25
N ILE A 31 3.94 1.65 -12.29
CA ILE A 31 3.38 1.13 -13.56
C ILE A 31 2.05 1.74 -13.95
N GLY A 32 1.43 2.53 -13.09
CA GLY A 32 0.18 3.18 -13.41
C GLY A 32 -0.27 4.16 -12.35
N VAL A 33 -1.19 5.02 -12.74
CA VAL A 33 -1.82 5.99 -11.84
C VAL A 33 -3.31 6.04 -12.11
N ALA A 34 -4.10 6.45 -11.10
CA ALA A 34 -5.54 6.63 -11.23
C ALA A 34 -5.96 7.86 -10.43
N GLU A 35 -7.03 8.50 -10.86
CA GLU A 35 -7.52 9.75 -10.27
C GLU A 35 -8.85 9.59 -9.55
N THR A 36 -9.54 8.47 -9.75
CA THR A 36 -10.86 8.21 -9.17
C THR A 36 -10.94 6.79 -8.64
N VAL A 37 -12.00 6.51 -7.87
CA VAL A 37 -12.27 5.15 -7.38
C VAL A 37 -12.42 4.19 -8.56
N GLN A 38 -13.22 4.56 -9.56
CA GLN A 38 -13.45 3.72 -10.73
C GLN A 38 -12.19 3.42 -11.52
N GLU A 39 -11.38 4.45 -11.78
CA GLU A 39 -10.10 4.27 -12.45
C GLU A 39 -9.16 3.41 -11.62
N GLY A 40 -9.17 3.61 -10.29
CA GLY A 40 -8.35 2.82 -9.37
C GLY A 40 -8.67 1.34 -9.44
N ILE A 41 -9.95 0.98 -9.43
CA ILE A 41 -10.39 -0.40 -9.55
C ILE A 41 -9.92 -0.99 -10.88
N ALA A 42 -10.08 -0.24 -11.98
CA ALA A 42 -9.68 -0.69 -13.30
C ALA A 42 -8.16 -0.89 -13.40
N VAL A 43 -7.37 0.05 -12.88
CA VAL A 43 -5.91 -0.03 -12.91
C VAL A 43 -5.41 -1.24 -12.12
N VAL A 44 -5.95 -1.46 -10.93
CA VAL A 44 -5.57 -2.62 -10.11
C VAL A 44 -5.95 -3.93 -10.80
N SER A 45 -7.14 -4.00 -11.35
CA SER A 45 -7.62 -5.21 -12.02
C SER A 45 -6.82 -5.53 -13.28
N ASN A 46 -6.43 -4.51 -14.04
CA ASN A 46 -5.72 -4.70 -15.31
C ASN A 46 -4.22 -4.90 -15.13
N LEU A 47 -3.59 -4.14 -14.24
CA LEU A 47 -2.13 -4.15 -14.08
C LEU A 47 -1.64 -5.10 -13.00
N LYS A 48 -2.51 -5.50 -12.09
CA LYS A 48 -2.20 -6.42 -10.99
C LYS A 48 -0.93 -6.01 -10.23
N PRO A 49 -0.92 -4.79 -9.66
CA PRO A 49 0.26 -4.32 -8.93
C PRO A 49 0.48 -5.10 -7.65
N GLU A 50 1.70 -5.01 -7.13
CA GLU A 50 2.06 -5.62 -5.86
C GLU A 50 1.95 -4.63 -4.69
N LEU A 51 1.91 -3.33 -5.01
CA LEU A 51 1.80 -2.24 -4.03
C LEU A 51 0.88 -1.15 -4.56
N ILE A 52 -0.02 -0.69 -3.71
CA ILE A 52 -0.95 0.38 -4.04
C ILE A 52 -0.75 1.53 -3.05
N PHE A 53 -0.40 2.72 -3.57
CA PHE A 53 -0.46 3.96 -2.82
C PHE A 53 -1.85 4.55 -3.03
N LEU A 54 -2.60 4.73 -1.97
CA LEU A 54 -4.03 4.98 -2.07
C LEU A 54 -4.45 6.13 -1.17
N ASP A 55 -5.03 7.19 -1.75
CA ASP A 55 -5.64 8.25 -0.95
C ASP A 55 -7.01 7.78 -0.45
N VAL A 56 -7.38 8.26 0.73
CA VAL A 56 -8.68 7.96 1.31
C VAL A 56 -9.79 8.75 0.60
N MET A 57 -9.54 10.03 0.27
CA MET A 57 -10.59 10.92 -0.25
C MET A 57 -10.48 11.10 -1.75
N MET A 58 -11.53 10.69 -2.47
CA MET A 58 -11.63 10.76 -3.92
C MET A 58 -12.92 11.46 -4.34
N PRO A 59 -13.00 12.01 -5.57
CA PRO A 59 -14.21 12.69 -6.02
C PRO A 59 -15.46 11.80 -6.05
N ASP A 60 -15.29 10.53 -6.34
CA ASP A 60 -16.39 9.57 -6.51
C ASP A 60 -16.50 8.53 -5.39
N GLY A 61 -15.80 8.77 -4.27
CA GLY A 61 -15.88 7.87 -3.11
C GLY A 61 -14.61 7.91 -2.28
N SER A 62 -14.25 6.77 -1.70
CA SER A 62 -13.06 6.68 -0.86
C SER A 62 -12.12 5.59 -1.33
N GLY A 63 -10.86 5.66 -0.84
CA GLY A 63 -9.89 4.60 -1.07
C GLY A 63 -10.37 3.25 -0.53
N PHE A 64 -11.14 3.26 0.53
CA PHE A 64 -11.72 2.02 1.07
C PHE A 64 -12.69 1.38 0.09
N ASP A 65 -13.43 2.19 -0.68
CA ASP A 65 -14.31 1.68 -1.73
C ASP A 65 -13.53 0.94 -2.81
N VAL A 66 -12.33 1.42 -3.14
CA VAL A 66 -11.46 0.72 -4.09
C VAL A 66 -11.16 -0.69 -3.58
N LEU A 67 -10.76 -0.81 -2.32
CA LEU A 67 -10.40 -2.09 -1.72
C LEU A 67 -11.58 -3.05 -1.63
N GLU A 68 -12.78 -2.53 -1.34
CA GLU A 68 -13.99 -3.34 -1.27
C GLU A 68 -14.45 -3.87 -2.62
N LYS A 69 -14.19 -3.12 -3.69
CA LYS A 69 -14.66 -3.46 -5.04
C LYS A 69 -13.63 -4.18 -5.90
N ILE A 70 -12.41 -4.36 -5.39
CA ILE A 70 -11.40 -5.15 -6.09
C ILE A 70 -11.83 -6.61 -6.08
N SER A 71 -11.62 -7.29 -7.21
CA SER A 71 -11.95 -8.69 -7.37
C SER A 71 -11.36 -9.54 -6.24
N PRO A 72 -12.10 -10.51 -5.69
CA PRO A 72 -11.58 -11.43 -4.69
C PRO A 72 -10.30 -12.15 -5.11
N ASP A 73 -10.09 -12.34 -6.41
CA ASP A 73 -8.88 -12.95 -6.94
C ASP A 73 -7.63 -12.14 -6.63
N MET A 74 -7.78 -10.84 -6.41
CA MET A 74 -6.67 -9.95 -6.07
C MET A 74 -6.46 -9.81 -4.57
N SER A 75 -7.41 -10.27 -3.77
CA SER A 75 -7.34 -10.14 -2.32
C SER A 75 -6.10 -10.82 -1.75
N GLY A 76 -5.34 -10.09 -0.93
CA GLY A 76 -4.13 -10.62 -0.31
C GLY A 76 -2.91 -10.69 -1.20
N LYS A 77 -3.03 -10.27 -2.46
CA LYS A 77 -1.93 -10.32 -3.43
C LYS A 77 -1.18 -9.01 -3.59
N PHE A 78 -1.57 -7.99 -2.85
CA PHE A 78 -0.94 -6.67 -2.90
C PHE A 78 -0.90 -6.07 -1.50
N ASP A 79 0.02 -5.14 -1.31
CA ASP A 79 0.11 -4.34 -0.10
C ASP A 79 -0.47 -2.94 -0.37
N VAL A 80 -1.02 -2.32 0.67
CA VAL A 80 -1.60 -0.98 0.59
C VAL A 80 -0.88 -0.05 1.55
N ILE A 81 -0.47 1.11 1.03
CA ILE A 81 0.03 2.22 1.83
C ILE A 81 -0.91 3.39 1.58
N PHE A 82 -1.63 3.83 2.61
CA PHE A 82 -2.49 4.99 2.47
C PHE A 82 -1.69 6.28 2.50
N THR A 83 -2.05 7.22 1.64
CA THR A 83 -1.42 8.54 1.54
C THR A 83 -2.51 9.59 1.56
N THR A 84 -2.69 10.28 2.68
CA THR A 84 -3.83 11.18 2.84
C THR A 84 -3.47 12.39 3.71
N ALA A 85 -4.27 13.46 3.60
CA ALA A 85 -4.08 14.66 4.39
C ALA A 85 -4.65 14.55 5.81
N SER A 86 -5.45 13.53 6.10
CA SER A 86 -6.15 13.38 7.37
C SER A 86 -5.74 12.11 8.12
N GLU A 87 -5.45 12.25 9.41
CA GLU A 87 -5.17 11.11 10.29
C GLU A 87 -6.45 10.40 10.77
N LYS A 88 -7.59 11.01 10.49
CA LYS A 88 -8.91 10.55 10.94
C LYS A 88 -9.23 9.09 10.58
N PHE A 89 -8.71 8.60 9.48
CA PHE A 89 -9.05 7.28 8.95
C PHE A 89 -8.01 6.21 9.26
N ALA A 90 -7.02 6.50 10.10
CA ALA A 90 -5.92 5.57 10.38
C ALA A 90 -6.41 4.26 11.01
N VAL A 91 -7.35 4.34 11.95
CA VAL A 91 -7.92 3.14 12.58
C VAL A 91 -8.66 2.27 11.58
N LYS A 92 -9.43 2.89 10.67
CA LYS A 92 -10.13 2.16 9.62
C LYS A 92 -9.15 1.49 8.66
N ALA A 93 -8.03 2.15 8.36
CA ALA A 93 -6.99 1.59 7.50
C ALA A 93 -6.43 0.28 8.07
N ILE A 94 -6.27 0.20 9.39
CA ILE A 94 -5.82 -1.01 10.06
C ILE A 94 -6.77 -2.18 9.78
N LYS A 95 -8.07 -1.92 9.78
CA LYS A 95 -9.09 -2.95 9.51
C LYS A 95 -8.99 -3.51 8.09
N TYR A 96 -8.43 -2.74 7.16
CA TYR A 96 -8.20 -3.18 5.79
C TYR A 96 -6.80 -3.76 5.59
N SER A 97 -6.06 -4.00 6.69
CA SER A 97 -4.72 -4.56 6.66
C SER A 97 -3.73 -3.72 5.86
N ALA A 98 -3.87 -2.40 5.94
CA ALA A 98 -2.90 -1.49 5.33
C ALA A 98 -1.53 -1.68 5.96
N LEU A 99 -0.51 -1.69 5.12
CA LEU A 99 0.87 -1.86 5.58
C LEU A 99 1.37 -0.61 6.29
N ASP A 100 0.96 0.57 5.82
CA ASP A 100 1.31 1.83 6.46
C ASP A 100 0.29 2.91 6.09
N TYR A 101 0.41 4.05 6.76
CA TYR A 101 -0.48 5.20 6.62
C TYR A 101 0.37 6.47 6.71
N LEU A 102 0.53 7.16 5.58
CA LEU A 102 1.38 8.34 5.48
C LEU A 102 0.55 9.61 5.35
N LEU A 103 0.88 10.61 6.14
CA LEU A 103 0.20 11.90 6.09
C LEU A 103 0.89 12.83 5.10
N LYS A 104 0.10 13.58 4.35
CA LYS A 104 0.62 14.61 3.43
C LYS A 104 0.96 15.88 4.23
N PRO A 105 2.02 16.59 3.89
CA PRO A 105 2.99 16.28 2.84
C PRO A 105 3.85 15.08 3.23
N ILE A 106 4.08 14.17 2.28
CA ILE A 106 4.78 12.92 2.56
C ILE A 106 6.25 13.19 2.77
N ASP A 107 6.77 12.73 3.90
CA ASP A 107 8.20 12.80 4.24
C ASP A 107 8.97 11.68 3.56
N ALA A 108 10.13 12.00 2.97
CA ALA A 108 10.94 11.03 2.25
C ALA A 108 11.38 9.86 3.13
N GLU A 109 11.76 10.14 4.38
CA GLU A 109 12.20 9.08 5.30
C GLU A 109 11.06 8.17 5.73
N GLU A 110 9.87 8.72 5.96
CA GLU A 110 8.69 7.93 6.26
C GLU A 110 8.31 7.05 5.09
N LEU A 111 8.41 7.58 3.86
CA LEU A 111 8.14 6.82 2.65
C LEU A 111 9.13 5.67 2.49
N LYS A 112 10.41 5.93 2.70
CA LYS A 112 11.45 4.88 2.65
C LYS A 112 11.16 3.76 3.64
N THR A 113 10.78 4.13 4.87
CA THR A 113 10.46 3.17 5.92
C THR A 113 9.26 2.30 5.53
N ALA A 114 8.21 2.92 4.98
CA ALA A 114 7.02 2.20 4.53
C ALA A 114 7.35 1.24 3.39
N VAL A 115 8.10 1.70 2.40
CA VAL A 115 8.52 0.88 1.25
C VAL A 115 9.42 -0.27 1.71
N LYS A 116 10.28 -0.04 2.69
CA LYS A 116 11.13 -1.08 3.26
C LYS A 116 10.31 -2.24 3.83
N LYS A 117 9.19 -1.94 4.45
CA LYS A 117 8.28 -2.99 4.95
C LYS A 117 7.78 -3.88 3.82
N VAL A 118 7.50 -3.30 2.66
CA VAL A 118 7.07 -4.06 1.48
C VAL A 118 8.19 -4.96 0.98
N THR A 119 9.40 -4.43 0.83
CA THR A 119 10.54 -5.20 0.34
C THR A 119 10.93 -6.33 1.28
N GLU A 120 10.91 -6.09 2.58
CA GLU A 120 11.20 -7.11 3.59
C GLU A 120 10.16 -8.23 3.55
N ARG A 121 8.88 -7.87 3.43
CA ARG A 121 7.80 -8.83 3.35
C ARG A 121 7.93 -9.72 2.12
N LYS A 122 8.30 -9.15 0.98
CA LYS A 122 8.47 -9.89 -0.27
C LYS A 122 9.71 -10.78 -0.27
N SER A 123 10.82 -10.30 0.27
CA SER A 123 12.04 -11.10 0.34
C SER A 123 11.91 -12.29 1.27
N ASN A 124 10.99 -12.24 2.24
CA ASN A 124 10.73 -13.31 3.19
C ASN A 124 9.63 -14.27 2.73
N THR A 125 9.06 -14.06 1.55
CA THR A 125 7.94 -14.88 1.05
C THR A 125 8.32 -16.35 0.94
N SER A 126 9.54 -16.67 0.51
CA SER A 126 10.02 -18.03 0.33
C SER A 126 10.24 -18.76 1.66
N SER A 127 10.41 -18.04 2.76
CA SER A 127 10.64 -18.62 4.08
C SER A 127 9.44 -18.45 5.02
N MET A 128 8.27 -18.14 4.47
CA MET A 128 7.06 -17.85 5.25
C MET A 128 6.68 -18.97 6.22
N GLN A 129 6.80 -20.23 5.81
CA GLN A 129 6.45 -21.35 6.68
C GLN A 129 7.36 -21.43 7.90
N ASN A 130 8.65 -21.22 7.71
CA ASN A 130 9.60 -21.22 8.82
C ASN A 130 9.37 -20.05 9.76
N LEU A 131 9.06 -18.87 9.20
CA LEU A 131 8.73 -17.69 9.99
C LEU A 131 7.44 -17.89 10.78
N THR A 132 6.44 -18.47 10.17
CA THR A 132 5.16 -18.77 10.83
C THR A 132 5.37 -19.69 12.01
N SER A 133 6.16 -20.77 11.85
CA SER A 133 6.48 -21.69 12.92
C SER A 133 7.22 -21.00 14.06
N LEU A 134 8.18 -20.14 13.72
CA LEU A 134 8.95 -19.39 14.71
C LEU A 134 8.05 -18.44 15.51
N MET A 135 7.17 -17.73 14.81
CA MET A 135 6.23 -16.81 15.46
C MET A 135 5.24 -17.54 16.36
N GLU A 136 4.78 -18.72 15.97
CA GLU A 136 3.91 -19.55 16.79
C GLU A 136 4.63 -19.98 18.07
N ASN A 137 5.90 -20.35 17.98
CA ASN A 137 6.70 -20.73 19.15
C ASN A 137 6.89 -19.55 20.10
N ILE A 138 7.16 -18.37 19.58
CA ILE A 138 7.28 -17.13 20.37
C ILE A 138 5.96 -16.83 21.07
N LYS A 139 4.85 -16.96 20.35
CA LYS A 139 3.52 -16.71 20.88
C LYS A 139 3.17 -17.67 22.01
N LYS A 140 3.53 -18.95 21.88
CA LYS A 140 3.34 -19.95 22.94
C LYS A 140 4.16 -19.62 24.18
N SER A 141 5.39 -19.13 24.00
CA SER A 141 6.23 -18.71 25.11
C SER A 141 5.63 -17.52 25.86
N ASP A 142 5.05 -16.57 25.14
CA ASP A 142 4.43 -15.39 25.74
C ASP A 142 3.14 -15.72 26.49
N GLU A 143 2.45 -16.78 26.11
CA GLU A 143 1.22 -17.20 26.77
C GLU A 143 1.46 -17.97 28.07
N GLN A 144 2.68 -18.33 28.36
CA GLN A 144 3.08 -18.99 29.60
C GLN A 144 3.53 -17.97 30.65
#